data_af2b0c6b933b2b26e0da8904b7bef513
#
_entry.id   af2b0c6b933b2b26e0da8904b7bef513
#
_cell.length_a   1.000
_cell.length_b   1.000
_cell.length_c   1.000
_cell.angle_alpha   90.00
_cell.angle_beta   90.00
_cell.angle_gamma   90.00
#
_symmetry.space_group_name_H-M   'P 1'
#
loop_
_entity.id
_entity.type
_entity.pdbx_description
1 polymer ?
#
loop_
_entity_poly.entity_id
_entity_poly.type
_entity_poly.pdbx_seq_one_letter_code
_entity_poly.pdbx_strand_id
1 'polypeptide(L)'
;MNIIAGRLRETAECSQRINQAEGLVRDEEDVMSAITEQGMSRRNFLAGMAGVAGLAAAGLAGCSSAGGSKEASGSDASGLPEKWDGEYDVIVCGGGGSGLTAAYSALENGAEKVLVLEKAAACGGTTALAEGAVQASGTQWQKEIAGVTDDSAELHKKFWLTDAEGIVKEDLVECMAKNAPDNLKWMADSFNITFSNVFGCYPTPYMKDEYMRDRIHLITDASDETKTGGVVWTTNAQKAVEEKGGEIQTNTEVTDIYQDETGTVVGVAAGKKNYKANKGVVFAMASIDHNEEMAFRYDQQQYWDLKTQFVATAETNTGDGIRIGMAHGADSAFHGAVDLILQTWSYTNNQNPEIPYILIDQRGNRFVREDTTYAFHCRAMFNAAMAQGGIDGCTYMLMDSKMTTADAKCAWSDNAKDGAKAREAALADGSMVQADTLEGLAEKLGMSGTNLKATVDAWNAACAAGEDAAYGRKVQLTALDTAPYYAWKTQNTNIGSIGGLIIDTDARILDVDGNPIPHLYGGGVNTAGWLGPYYPGSGTCLQGALNWGRIAGASAAASK
;
A
#
# COMPACT_ATOMS: atom_id res chain seq x y z
N MET A 1 10.28 -8.92 17.51
CA MET A 1 11.12 -7.80 17.04
C MET A 1 12.35 -8.26 16.28
N ASN A 2 13.16 -9.19 16.79
CA ASN A 2 14.20 -9.85 15.95
C ASN A 2 13.64 -10.55 14.69
N ILE A 3 12.36 -10.79 14.64
CA ILE A 3 11.67 -11.47 13.53
C ILE A 3 11.41 -10.51 12.37
N ILE A 4 11.10 -9.24 12.61
CA ILE A 4 10.80 -8.26 11.54
C ILE A 4 12.08 -7.74 10.88
N ALA A 5 13.09 -7.40 11.65
CA ALA A 5 14.40 -6.99 11.10
C ALA A 5 15.14 -8.15 10.41
N GLY A 6 15.00 -9.39 10.92
CA GLY A 6 15.46 -10.59 10.24
C GLY A 6 14.74 -10.82 8.92
N ARG A 7 13.45 -10.52 8.85
CA ARG A 7 12.58 -10.77 7.69
C ARG A 7 12.61 -9.69 6.62
N LEU A 8 12.95 -8.46 6.94
CA LEU A 8 13.31 -7.46 5.93
C LEU A 8 14.58 -7.89 5.17
N ARG A 9 15.49 -8.60 5.83
CA ARG A 9 16.62 -9.26 5.16
C ARG A 9 16.16 -10.44 4.30
N GLU A 10 15.21 -11.24 4.77
CA GLU A 10 14.67 -12.39 4.03
C GLU A 10 13.79 -11.98 2.83
N THR A 11 13.05 -10.87 2.90
CA THR A 11 12.34 -10.31 1.74
C THR A 11 13.30 -9.70 0.72
N ALA A 12 14.38 -9.06 1.16
CA ALA A 12 15.47 -8.63 0.28
C ALA A 12 16.19 -9.84 -0.33
N GLU A 13 16.44 -10.89 0.45
CA GLU A 13 17.00 -12.17 -0.03
C GLU A 13 16.05 -12.92 -0.96
N CYS A 14 14.74 -12.82 -0.77
CA CYS A 14 13.77 -13.44 -1.68
C CYS A 14 13.68 -12.68 -3.00
N SER A 15 13.70 -11.34 -2.99
CA SER A 15 13.87 -10.52 -4.20
C SER A 15 15.20 -10.80 -4.90
N GLN A 16 16.27 -11.07 -4.14
CA GLN A 16 17.55 -11.51 -4.71
C GLN A 16 17.50 -12.90 -5.33
N ARG A 17 16.72 -13.83 -4.78
CA ARG A 17 16.58 -15.19 -5.34
C ARG A 17 15.77 -15.22 -6.64
N ILE A 18 14.82 -14.30 -6.79
CA ILE A 18 14.14 -14.09 -8.10
C ILE A 18 15.16 -13.58 -9.12
N ASN A 19 16.05 -12.66 -8.73
CA ASN A 19 17.14 -12.16 -9.58
C ASN A 19 18.26 -13.21 -9.80
N GLN A 20 18.47 -14.15 -8.86
CA GLN A 20 19.43 -15.26 -9.03
C GLN A 20 18.98 -16.30 -10.07
N ALA A 21 17.68 -16.47 -10.27
CA ALA A 21 17.17 -17.31 -11.34
C ALA A 21 17.48 -16.75 -12.74
N GLU A 22 17.79 -15.45 -12.84
CA GLU A 22 18.19 -14.77 -14.09
C GLU A 22 19.70 -14.45 -14.21
N GLY A 23 20.54 -14.88 -13.25
CA GLY A 23 22.00 -14.92 -13.40
C GLY A 23 22.76 -13.61 -13.17
N LEU A 24 22.23 -12.64 -12.41
CA LEU A 24 22.92 -11.38 -12.06
C LEU A 24 22.91 -11.13 -10.55
N VAL A 25 24.00 -11.44 -9.87
CA VAL A 25 24.24 -11.16 -8.44
C VAL A 25 25.03 -9.86 -8.29
N ARG A 26 24.57 -8.94 -7.43
CA ARG A 26 25.36 -7.89 -6.79
C ARG A 26 25.23 -8.03 -5.27
N ASP A 27 26.32 -7.77 -4.57
CA ASP A 27 26.46 -7.97 -3.12
C ASP A 27 25.49 -7.08 -2.31
N GLU A 28 24.94 -7.64 -1.21
CA GLU A 28 24.01 -6.98 -0.28
C GLU A 28 24.53 -5.66 0.30
N GLU A 29 25.84 -5.54 0.46
CA GLU A 29 26.49 -4.31 0.94
C GLU A 29 26.32 -3.13 -0.03
N ASP A 30 26.22 -3.38 -1.34
CA ASP A 30 26.08 -2.33 -2.35
C ASP A 30 24.66 -1.75 -2.40
N VAL A 31 23.62 -2.55 -2.12
CA VAL A 31 22.22 -2.08 -2.16
C VAL A 31 21.86 -1.29 -0.89
N MET A 32 22.30 -1.77 0.27
CA MET A 32 22.08 -1.05 1.55
C MET A 32 22.99 0.18 1.66
N SER A 33 24.19 0.14 1.11
CA SER A 33 25.08 1.29 0.98
C SER A 33 24.45 2.38 0.10
N ALA A 34 23.84 2.02 -1.02
CA ALA A 34 23.18 2.98 -1.91
C ALA A 34 21.95 3.67 -1.26
N ILE A 35 21.28 2.98 -0.33
CA ILE A 35 20.15 3.53 0.43
C ILE A 35 20.64 4.51 1.52
N THR A 36 21.82 4.27 2.10
CA THR A 36 22.35 5.03 3.23
C THR A 36 23.41 6.09 2.86
N GLU A 37 24.10 5.94 1.73
CA GLU A 37 25.21 6.83 1.34
C GLU A 37 24.83 8.00 0.43
N GLN A 38 23.59 8.01 -0.09
CA GLN A 38 23.16 9.13 -0.93
C GLN A 38 21.80 9.61 -0.47
N GLY A 39 21.73 10.83 0.01
CA GLY A 39 20.48 11.56 0.14
C GLY A 39 19.78 11.47 -1.21
N MET A 40 18.81 10.53 -1.33
CA MET A 40 18.34 10.06 -2.63
C MET A 40 17.59 11.14 -3.37
N SER A 41 18.24 11.72 -4.38
CA SER A 41 17.48 12.32 -5.47
C SER A 41 16.82 11.20 -6.29
N ARG A 42 15.59 11.41 -6.78
CA ARG A 42 14.87 10.51 -7.68
C ARG A 42 15.75 9.89 -8.79
N ARG A 43 16.74 10.64 -9.22
CA ARG A 43 17.66 10.26 -10.31
C ARG A 43 18.64 9.14 -9.92
N ASN A 44 19.03 9.06 -8.66
CA ASN A 44 20.03 8.09 -8.21
C ASN A 44 19.40 6.75 -7.79
N PHE A 45 18.16 6.77 -7.28
CA PHE A 45 17.38 5.55 -7.02
C PHE A 45 16.98 4.86 -8.33
N LEU A 46 16.51 5.62 -9.32
CA LEU A 46 16.18 5.10 -10.66
C LEU A 46 17.42 4.52 -11.38
N ALA A 47 18.62 5.02 -11.09
CA ALA A 47 19.87 4.47 -11.65
C ALA A 47 20.24 3.11 -11.00
N GLY A 48 19.88 2.89 -9.74
CA GLY A 48 20.06 1.60 -9.05
C GLY A 48 19.10 0.51 -9.54
N MET A 49 17.86 0.87 -9.84
CA MET A 49 16.83 -0.04 -10.39
C MET A 49 16.99 -0.26 -11.92
N ALA A 50 17.53 0.72 -12.66
CA ALA A 50 17.79 0.60 -14.11
C ALA A 50 18.89 -0.42 -14.46
N GLY A 51 19.63 -0.91 -13.49
CA GLY A 51 20.61 -2.00 -13.67
C GLY A 51 19.97 -3.35 -14.02
N VAL A 52 18.67 -3.52 -13.80
CA VAL A 52 17.92 -4.75 -14.13
C VAL A 52 17.18 -4.64 -15.47
N ALA A 53 16.97 -3.42 -16.00
CA ALA A 53 16.27 -3.18 -17.28
C ALA A 53 17.19 -2.93 -18.48
N GLY A 54 18.47 -3.24 -18.39
CA GLY A 54 19.52 -2.90 -19.37
C GLY A 54 19.60 -3.75 -20.63
N LEU A 55 18.48 -4.24 -21.21
CA LEU A 55 18.52 -4.94 -22.50
C LEU A 55 17.40 -4.56 -23.50
N ALA A 56 16.69 -3.44 -23.30
CA ALA A 56 15.64 -2.99 -24.21
C ALA A 56 15.74 -1.53 -24.64
N ALA A 57 16.94 -0.91 -24.71
CA ALA A 57 17.12 0.46 -25.16
C ALA A 57 18.02 0.54 -26.39
N ALA A 58 17.51 0.03 -27.53
CA ALA A 58 18.00 0.43 -28.84
C ALA A 58 16.80 0.88 -29.68
N GLY A 59 16.54 2.19 -29.64
CA GLY A 59 15.65 2.80 -30.62
C GLY A 59 14.61 3.77 -30.09
N LEU A 60 15.01 4.95 -29.63
CA LEU A 60 14.13 6.13 -29.62
C LEU A 60 14.98 7.41 -29.72
N ALA A 61 15.24 7.82 -30.95
CA ALA A 61 15.56 9.19 -31.26
C ALA A 61 14.46 9.71 -32.21
N GLY A 62 13.76 10.75 -31.80
CA GLY A 62 12.86 11.45 -32.70
C GLY A 62 11.70 12.15 -32.00
N CYS A 63 11.96 13.33 -31.43
CA CYS A 63 10.91 14.30 -31.13
C CYS A 63 10.41 14.93 -32.42
N SER A 64 9.09 15.00 -32.60
CA SER A 64 8.45 16.23 -33.11
C SER A 64 6.93 16.10 -32.97
N SER A 65 6.34 17.16 -32.42
CA SER A 65 4.93 17.46 -32.35
C SER A 65 4.31 17.51 -33.75
N ALA A 66 3.30 16.70 -34.00
CA ALA A 66 2.27 16.99 -34.99
C ALA A 66 1.02 16.19 -34.64
N GLY A 67 -0.11 16.87 -34.53
CA GLY A 67 -1.41 16.23 -34.38
C GLY A 67 -1.66 15.27 -35.52
N GLY A 68 -1.67 13.99 -35.17
CA GLY A 68 -2.02 12.91 -36.06
C GLY A 68 -3.35 12.33 -35.61
N SER A 69 -4.35 12.45 -36.48
CA SER A 69 -5.59 11.71 -36.39
C SER A 69 -5.31 10.22 -36.16
N LYS A 70 -5.91 9.65 -35.09
CA LYS A 70 -5.96 8.20 -34.91
C LYS A 70 -6.56 7.59 -36.17
N GLU A 71 -5.79 6.79 -36.89
CA GLU A 71 -6.38 5.82 -37.80
C GLU A 71 -7.16 4.81 -36.93
N ALA A 72 -8.46 4.91 -36.98
CA ALA A 72 -9.36 3.92 -36.41
C ALA A 72 -9.10 2.59 -37.16
N SER A 73 -8.57 1.58 -36.46
CA SER A 73 -8.72 0.20 -36.89
C SER A 73 -10.22 -0.03 -37.07
N GLY A 74 -10.64 -0.50 -38.25
CA GLY A 74 -12.03 -0.63 -38.64
C GLY A 74 -12.90 -1.23 -37.53
N SER A 75 -13.75 -0.43 -36.94
CA SER A 75 -14.89 -0.87 -36.13
C SER A 75 -16.12 -0.79 -37.02
N ASP A 76 -16.98 -1.79 -36.89
CA ASP A 76 -18.34 -1.68 -37.42
C ASP A 76 -19.11 -0.56 -36.69
N ALA A 77 -20.36 -0.29 -37.10
CA ALA A 77 -21.19 0.78 -36.51
C ALA A 77 -21.49 0.56 -35.00
N SER A 78 -21.19 -0.65 -34.45
CA SER A 78 -21.39 -0.99 -33.03
C SER A 78 -20.19 -0.65 -32.13
N GLY A 79 -19.04 -0.22 -32.69
CA GLY A 79 -17.82 0.02 -31.91
C GLY A 79 -17.08 -1.27 -31.50
N LEU A 80 -17.58 -2.44 -31.88
CA LEU A 80 -16.96 -3.73 -31.61
C LEU A 80 -15.84 -4.02 -32.64
N PRO A 81 -14.84 -4.84 -32.29
CA PRO A 81 -13.79 -5.20 -33.23
C PRO A 81 -14.32 -6.14 -34.31
N GLU A 82 -13.82 -6.01 -35.53
CA GLU A 82 -14.15 -6.91 -36.64
C GLU A 82 -13.77 -8.38 -36.37
N LYS A 83 -12.79 -8.59 -35.48
CA LYS A 83 -12.25 -9.89 -35.15
C LYS A 83 -11.83 -9.96 -33.69
N TRP A 84 -12.15 -11.07 -33.05
CA TRP A 84 -11.64 -11.47 -31.74
C TRP A 84 -10.43 -12.40 -31.93
N ASP A 85 -9.34 -12.14 -31.19
CA ASP A 85 -8.12 -12.96 -31.21
C ASP A 85 -8.17 -14.12 -30.20
N GLY A 86 -9.11 -14.09 -29.29
CA GLY A 86 -9.42 -15.15 -28.32
C GLY A 86 -10.79 -14.94 -27.69
N GLU A 87 -11.35 -16.03 -27.18
CA GLU A 87 -12.66 -16.05 -26.53
C GLU A 87 -12.58 -16.82 -25.23
N TYR A 88 -13.01 -16.18 -24.12
CA TYR A 88 -12.90 -16.66 -22.75
C TYR A 88 -14.25 -16.44 -22.04
N ASP A 89 -14.47 -17.19 -20.96
CA ASP A 89 -15.63 -16.95 -20.09
C ASP A 89 -15.36 -15.67 -19.27
N VAL A 90 -14.22 -15.64 -18.60
CA VAL A 90 -13.83 -14.52 -17.75
C VAL A 90 -12.44 -14.00 -18.16
N ILE A 91 -12.31 -12.68 -18.29
CA ILE A 91 -11.03 -12.01 -18.50
C ILE A 91 -10.71 -11.19 -17.26
N VAL A 92 -9.54 -11.43 -16.67
CA VAL A 92 -9.02 -10.71 -15.51
C VAL A 92 -7.91 -9.76 -15.97
N CYS A 93 -8.09 -8.48 -15.74
CA CYS A 93 -7.14 -7.42 -16.10
C CYS A 93 -6.30 -7.09 -14.87
N GLY A 94 -5.02 -7.50 -14.87
CA GLY A 94 -4.04 -7.38 -13.79
C GLY A 94 -3.75 -8.71 -13.10
N GLY A 95 -2.47 -9.05 -12.99
CA GLY A 95 -1.94 -10.28 -12.39
C GLY A 95 -1.38 -10.11 -10.98
N GLY A 96 -1.88 -9.12 -10.22
CA GLY A 96 -1.58 -8.95 -8.79
C GLY A 96 -2.36 -9.92 -7.90
N GLY A 97 -2.23 -9.79 -6.57
CA GLY A 97 -2.92 -10.68 -5.63
C GLY A 97 -4.43 -10.77 -5.85
N SER A 98 -5.09 -9.63 -6.09
CA SER A 98 -6.53 -9.61 -6.36
C SER A 98 -6.91 -10.29 -7.68
N GLY A 99 -6.13 -10.04 -8.74
CA GLY A 99 -6.42 -10.63 -10.05
C GLY A 99 -6.19 -12.14 -10.09
N LEU A 100 -5.09 -12.63 -9.52
CA LEU A 100 -4.83 -14.08 -9.41
C LEU A 100 -5.89 -14.77 -8.55
N THR A 101 -6.34 -14.11 -7.46
CA THR A 101 -7.45 -14.59 -6.64
C THR A 101 -8.76 -14.65 -7.44
N ALA A 102 -9.07 -13.62 -8.24
CA ALA A 102 -10.26 -13.58 -9.08
C ALA A 102 -10.23 -14.67 -10.16
N ALA A 103 -9.10 -14.88 -10.80
CA ALA A 103 -8.93 -15.92 -11.81
C ALA A 103 -9.14 -17.33 -11.22
N TYR A 104 -8.52 -17.62 -10.06
CA TYR A 104 -8.71 -18.89 -9.38
C TYR A 104 -10.17 -19.08 -8.93
N SER A 105 -10.78 -18.05 -8.35
CA SER A 105 -12.18 -18.09 -7.93
C SER A 105 -13.13 -18.28 -9.11
N ALA A 106 -12.89 -17.66 -10.26
CA ALA A 106 -13.70 -17.86 -11.46
C ALA A 106 -13.65 -19.32 -11.95
N LEU A 107 -12.44 -19.91 -12.00
CA LEU A 107 -12.26 -21.33 -12.36
C LEU A 107 -12.93 -22.28 -11.36
N GLU A 108 -12.85 -21.98 -10.05
CA GLU A 108 -13.49 -22.76 -8.99
C GLU A 108 -15.02 -22.71 -9.09
N ASN A 109 -15.58 -21.59 -9.57
CA ASN A 109 -17.01 -21.36 -9.73
C ASN A 109 -17.55 -21.67 -11.14
N GLY A 110 -16.79 -22.46 -11.94
CA GLY A 110 -17.29 -23.07 -13.17
C GLY A 110 -17.07 -22.25 -14.44
N ALA A 111 -16.22 -21.25 -14.44
CA ALA A 111 -15.68 -20.71 -15.68
C ALA A 111 -14.72 -21.72 -16.31
N GLU A 112 -14.94 -22.10 -17.57
CA GLU A 112 -14.12 -23.10 -18.26
C GLU A 112 -12.84 -22.49 -18.82
N LYS A 113 -12.92 -21.23 -19.29
CA LYS A 113 -11.80 -20.50 -19.90
C LYS A 113 -11.59 -19.17 -19.21
N VAL A 114 -10.51 -19.04 -18.48
CA VAL A 114 -10.12 -17.80 -17.79
C VAL A 114 -8.77 -17.29 -18.31
N LEU A 115 -8.72 -16.02 -18.69
CA LEU A 115 -7.52 -15.32 -19.12
C LEU A 115 -7.13 -14.24 -18.12
N VAL A 116 -5.87 -14.23 -17.68
CA VAL A 116 -5.26 -13.13 -16.93
C VAL A 116 -4.36 -12.34 -17.85
N LEU A 117 -4.56 -11.02 -17.92
CA LEU A 117 -3.74 -10.09 -18.69
C LEU A 117 -2.94 -9.19 -17.74
N GLU A 118 -1.61 -9.32 -17.78
CA GLU A 118 -0.69 -8.54 -16.96
C GLU A 118 0.24 -7.71 -17.84
N LYS A 119 0.32 -6.38 -17.58
CA LYS A 119 1.17 -5.49 -18.37
C LYS A 119 2.66 -5.61 -18.04
N ALA A 120 3.00 -5.99 -16.83
CA ALA A 120 4.38 -6.26 -16.41
C ALA A 120 4.90 -7.58 -17.02
N ALA A 121 6.22 -7.80 -16.93
CA ALA A 121 6.86 -9.02 -17.38
C ALA A 121 6.56 -10.24 -16.48
N ALA A 122 6.07 -10.02 -15.27
CA ALA A 122 5.71 -11.05 -14.30
C ALA A 122 4.45 -10.65 -13.52
N CYS A 123 3.70 -11.62 -13.03
CA CYS A 123 2.63 -11.41 -12.07
C CYS A 123 3.18 -11.03 -10.68
N GLY A 124 2.31 -10.45 -9.85
CA GLY A 124 2.60 -10.15 -8.46
C GLY A 124 2.22 -8.74 -8.05
N GLY A 125 2.56 -7.74 -8.87
CA GLY A 125 2.28 -6.33 -8.59
C GLY A 125 2.75 -5.90 -7.19
N THR A 126 2.11 -4.92 -6.59
CA THR A 126 2.41 -4.47 -5.22
C THR A 126 2.20 -5.56 -4.16
N THR A 127 1.32 -6.54 -4.41
CA THR A 127 1.13 -7.65 -3.47
C THR A 127 2.43 -8.44 -3.26
N ALA A 128 3.20 -8.70 -4.32
CA ALA A 128 4.48 -9.40 -4.21
C ALA A 128 5.55 -8.61 -3.43
N LEU A 129 5.45 -7.28 -3.41
CA LEU A 129 6.36 -6.39 -2.68
C LEU A 129 5.97 -6.25 -1.20
N ALA A 130 4.75 -6.64 -0.83
CA ALA A 130 4.22 -6.47 0.52
C ALA A 130 4.78 -7.52 1.48
N GLU A 131 4.89 -7.16 2.78
CA GLU A 131 5.29 -8.09 3.86
C GLU A 131 4.34 -9.28 4.02
N GLY A 132 3.17 -9.26 3.41
CA GLY A 132 2.20 -10.35 3.48
C GLY A 132 1.30 -10.31 4.71
N ALA A 133 1.07 -9.15 5.29
CA ALA A 133 0.09 -8.98 6.35
C ALA A 133 -1.35 -9.04 5.79
N VAL A 134 -2.24 -9.83 6.42
CA VAL A 134 -3.67 -9.90 6.09
C VAL A 134 -4.48 -9.80 7.38
N GLN A 135 -5.48 -8.90 7.41
CA GLN A 135 -6.34 -8.75 8.60
C GLN A 135 -7.54 -9.68 8.56
N ALA A 136 -7.78 -10.39 9.66
CA ALA A 136 -8.99 -11.17 9.86
C ALA A 136 -9.32 -11.33 11.35
N SER A 137 -10.61 -11.44 11.68
CA SER A 137 -11.13 -11.76 13.01
C SER A 137 -11.68 -13.19 13.04
N GLY A 138 -11.68 -13.81 14.22
CA GLY A 138 -12.33 -15.12 14.44
C GLY A 138 -11.63 -16.29 13.75
N THR A 139 -10.36 -16.19 13.41
CA THR A 139 -9.60 -17.24 12.75
C THR A 139 -9.05 -18.28 13.76
N GLN A 140 -8.76 -19.48 13.27
CA GLN A 140 -8.06 -20.48 14.07
C GLN A 140 -6.66 -19.99 14.48
N TRP A 141 -5.94 -19.31 13.57
CA TRP A 141 -4.59 -18.79 13.84
C TRP A 141 -4.57 -17.69 14.89
N GLN A 142 -5.61 -16.85 14.92
CA GLN A 142 -5.79 -15.83 15.95
C GLN A 142 -5.89 -16.48 17.34
N LYS A 143 -6.60 -17.59 17.46
CA LYS A 143 -6.71 -18.37 18.68
C LYS A 143 -5.42 -19.10 19.03
N GLU A 144 -4.82 -19.80 18.06
CA GLU A 144 -3.67 -20.68 18.30
C GLU A 144 -2.37 -19.90 18.52
N ILE A 145 -2.16 -18.78 17.83
CA ILE A 145 -0.91 -18.01 17.83
C ILE A 145 -0.98 -16.85 18.82
N ALA A 146 -2.07 -16.07 18.81
CA ALA A 146 -2.21 -14.88 19.65
C ALA A 146 -3.05 -15.11 20.92
N GLY A 147 -3.69 -16.27 21.07
CA GLY A 147 -4.54 -16.57 22.22
C GLY A 147 -5.87 -15.80 22.25
N VAL A 148 -6.22 -15.11 21.17
CA VAL A 148 -7.45 -14.31 21.06
C VAL A 148 -8.63 -15.23 20.78
N THR A 149 -9.63 -15.22 21.66
CA THR A 149 -10.81 -16.10 21.58
C THR A 149 -12.13 -15.33 21.59
N ASP A 150 -12.07 -14.01 21.76
CA ASP A 150 -13.22 -13.11 21.94
C ASP A 150 -13.36 -12.06 20.84
N ASP A 151 -12.78 -12.33 19.66
CA ASP A 151 -12.94 -11.48 18.48
C ASP A 151 -14.09 -11.94 17.59
N SER A 152 -14.61 -11.02 16.80
CA SER A 152 -15.74 -11.26 15.90
C SER A 152 -15.73 -10.31 14.70
N ALA A 153 -16.46 -10.69 13.65
CA ALA A 153 -16.72 -9.85 12.49
C ALA A 153 -17.35 -8.49 12.87
N GLU A 154 -18.21 -8.47 13.89
CA GLU A 154 -18.85 -7.25 14.38
C GLU A 154 -17.85 -6.29 15.04
N LEU A 155 -16.92 -6.80 15.86
CA LEU A 155 -15.87 -5.99 16.46
C LEU A 155 -14.88 -5.50 15.39
N HIS A 156 -14.56 -6.33 14.40
CA HIS A 156 -13.70 -5.97 13.29
C HIS A 156 -14.35 -4.88 12.41
N LYS A 157 -15.64 -5.02 12.09
CA LYS A 157 -16.41 -3.98 11.39
C LYS A 157 -16.35 -2.65 12.15
N LYS A 158 -16.60 -2.65 13.47
CA LYS A 158 -16.54 -1.44 14.29
C LYS A 158 -15.15 -0.80 14.28
N PHE A 159 -14.10 -1.60 14.33
CA PHE A 159 -12.74 -1.13 14.20
C PHE A 159 -12.52 -0.42 12.86
N TRP A 160 -12.83 -1.05 11.73
CA TRP A 160 -12.67 -0.45 10.41
C TRP A 160 -13.54 0.79 10.20
N LEU A 161 -14.81 0.78 10.63
CA LEU A 161 -15.69 1.95 10.52
C LEU A 161 -15.20 3.13 11.35
N THR A 162 -14.56 2.87 12.50
CA THR A 162 -13.98 3.93 13.32
C THR A 162 -12.81 4.59 12.63
N ASP A 163 -11.89 3.82 12.04
CA ASP A 163 -10.77 4.37 11.26
C ASP A 163 -11.23 5.08 9.99
N ALA A 164 -12.30 4.63 9.38
CA ALA A 164 -12.86 5.22 8.17
C ALA A 164 -13.64 6.52 8.41
N GLU A 165 -13.84 6.92 9.67
CA GLU A 165 -14.58 8.13 10.05
C GLU A 165 -15.98 8.28 9.38
N GLY A 166 -16.60 7.18 9.02
CA GLY A 166 -17.88 7.14 8.31
C GLY A 166 -17.80 7.47 6.82
N ILE A 167 -16.61 7.61 6.24
CA ILE A 167 -16.39 7.91 4.81
C ILE A 167 -16.15 6.60 4.04
N VAL A 168 -17.04 5.62 4.25
CA VAL A 168 -17.04 4.34 3.53
C VAL A 168 -18.48 3.84 3.40
N LYS A 169 -18.70 2.89 2.52
CA LYS A 169 -19.95 2.14 2.45
C LYS A 169 -19.93 1.04 3.52
N GLU A 170 -20.81 1.16 4.51
CA GLU A 170 -20.86 0.26 5.67
C GLU A 170 -21.09 -1.20 5.26
N ASP A 171 -21.90 -1.45 4.23
CA ASP A 171 -22.19 -2.77 3.68
C ASP A 171 -20.94 -3.46 3.10
N LEU A 172 -20.05 -2.70 2.46
CA LEU A 172 -18.78 -3.23 1.95
C LEU A 172 -17.84 -3.61 3.10
N VAL A 173 -17.73 -2.75 4.12
CA VAL A 173 -16.92 -3.04 5.32
C VAL A 173 -17.48 -4.26 6.06
N GLU A 174 -18.80 -4.36 6.18
CA GLU A 174 -19.47 -5.52 6.79
C GLU A 174 -19.21 -6.80 6.00
N CYS A 175 -19.28 -6.75 4.67
CA CYS A 175 -18.97 -7.87 3.78
C CYS A 175 -17.53 -8.35 4.02
N MET A 176 -16.55 -7.44 4.02
CA MET A 176 -15.15 -7.78 4.28
C MET A 176 -14.97 -8.41 5.67
N ALA A 177 -15.54 -7.81 6.71
CA ALA A 177 -15.38 -8.30 8.09
C ALA A 177 -15.99 -9.69 8.29
N LYS A 178 -17.16 -9.94 7.68
CA LYS A 178 -17.85 -11.25 7.73
C LYS A 178 -17.08 -12.33 6.98
N ASN A 179 -16.53 -12.00 5.83
CA ASN A 179 -15.83 -12.97 4.98
C ASN A 179 -14.38 -13.23 5.42
N ALA A 180 -13.78 -12.34 6.23
CA ALA A 180 -12.36 -12.39 6.54
C ALA A 180 -11.86 -13.75 7.07
N PRO A 181 -12.51 -14.42 8.05
CA PRO A 181 -12.06 -15.73 8.52
C PRO A 181 -12.12 -16.81 7.45
N ASP A 182 -13.20 -16.84 6.67
CA ASP A 182 -13.37 -17.81 5.58
C ASP A 182 -12.42 -17.54 4.42
N ASN A 183 -12.12 -16.28 4.15
CA ASN A 183 -11.15 -15.88 3.13
C ASN A 183 -9.74 -16.36 3.48
N LEU A 184 -9.30 -16.23 4.74
CA LEU A 184 -8.00 -16.73 5.15
C LEU A 184 -7.92 -18.25 5.08
N LYS A 185 -8.97 -18.93 5.51
CA LYS A 185 -9.05 -20.38 5.38
C LYS A 185 -9.00 -20.82 3.93
N TRP A 186 -9.82 -20.21 3.06
CA TRP A 186 -9.83 -20.49 1.63
C TRP A 186 -8.48 -20.23 0.97
N MET A 187 -7.82 -19.12 1.32
CA MET A 187 -6.47 -18.78 0.86
C MET A 187 -5.45 -19.84 1.28
N ALA A 188 -5.52 -20.29 2.53
CA ALA A 188 -4.64 -21.34 3.05
C ALA A 188 -4.82 -22.66 2.27
N ASP A 189 -6.07 -23.09 2.10
CA ASP A 189 -6.42 -24.33 1.41
C ASP A 189 -6.09 -24.28 -0.10
N SER A 190 -6.32 -23.12 -0.77
CA SER A 190 -6.19 -22.99 -2.21
C SER A 190 -4.76 -22.71 -2.68
N PHE A 191 -3.97 -22.02 -1.87
CA PHE A 191 -2.65 -21.50 -2.26
C PHE A 191 -1.49 -22.03 -1.40
N ASN A 192 -1.71 -23.12 -0.65
CA ASN A 192 -0.68 -23.70 0.21
C ASN A 192 -0.04 -22.66 1.16
N ILE A 193 -0.88 -21.90 1.85
CA ILE A 193 -0.48 -20.83 2.76
C ILE A 193 -0.79 -21.22 4.21
N THR A 194 0.07 -20.82 5.13
CA THR A 194 -0.20 -20.74 6.55
C THR A 194 0.16 -19.36 7.07
N PHE A 195 -0.04 -19.13 8.37
CA PHE A 195 0.27 -17.86 9.00
C PHE A 195 1.20 -18.07 10.18
N SER A 196 2.37 -17.45 10.14
CA SER A 196 3.44 -17.69 11.14
C SER A 196 3.37 -16.76 12.35
N ASN A 197 2.58 -15.70 12.26
CA ASN A 197 2.41 -14.73 13.34
C ASN A 197 1.04 -14.09 13.25
N VAL A 198 0.46 -13.76 14.41
CA VAL A 198 -0.76 -12.95 14.51
C VAL A 198 -0.51 -11.89 15.58
N PHE A 199 -0.69 -10.64 15.22
CA PHE A 199 -0.37 -9.53 16.11
C PHE A 199 -1.27 -8.32 15.86
N GLY A 200 -1.23 -7.40 16.73
CA GLY A 200 -1.69 -6.05 16.84
C GLY A 200 -2.84 -5.55 15.99
N CYS A 201 -3.20 -4.36 16.28
CA CYS A 201 -3.93 -3.41 15.46
C CYS A 201 -3.39 -2.00 15.79
N TYR A 202 -3.64 -1.06 14.89
CA TYR A 202 -3.09 0.29 14.99
C TYR A 202 -4.26 1.28 15.18
N PRO A 203 -4.44 1.84 16.39
CA PRO A 203 -5.59 2.68 16.67
C PRO A 203 -5.42 4.09 16.13
N THR A 204 -6.50 4.69 15.65
CA THR A 204 -6.67 6.15 15.60
C THR A 204 -6.79 6.73 17.02
N PRO A 205 -6.59 8.05 17.21
CA PRO A 205 -6.63 8.65 18.55
C PRO A 205 -7.93 8.45 19.33
N TYR A 206 -9.02 8.22 18.63
CA TYR A 206 -10.38 8.05 19.17
C TYR A 206 -10.86 6.59 19.12
N MET A 207 -9.99 5.63 18.77
CA MET A 207 -10.32 4.20 18.76
C MET A 207 -10.65 3.72 20.18
N LYS A 208 -11.71 2.94 20.29
CA LYS A 208 -12.09 2.32 21.55
C LYS A 208 -11.31 1.03 21.79
N ASP A 209 -10.77 0.87 22.99
CA ASP A 209 -9.99 -0.30 23.40
C ASP A 209 -10.79 -1.61 23.20
N GLU A 210 -12.11 -1.58 23.40
CA GLU A 210 -12.99 -2.75 23.21
C GLU A 210 -13.05 -3.28 21.76
N TYR A 211 -12.66 -2.46 20.74
CA TYR A 211 -12.62 -2.88 19.34
C TYR A 211 -11.27 -3.47 18.94
N MET A 212 -10.26 -3.32 19.79
CA MET A 212 -8.89 -3.69 19.49
C MET A 212 -8.62 -5.17 19.79
N ARG A 213 -8.11 -5.90 18.79
CA ARG A 213 -7.64 -7.29 18.90
C ARG A 213 -6.47 -7.50 17.98
N ASP A 214 -5.67 -8.52 18.23
CA ASP A 214 -4.62 -8.96 17.33
C ASP A 214 -5.24 -9.63 16.11
N ARG A 215 -5.16 -9.00 14.93
CA ARG A 215 -5.83 -9.41 13.69
C ARG A 215 -4.93 -9.55 12.49
N ILE A 216 -3.68 -9.09 12.60
CA ILE A 216 -2.72 -9.06 11.50
C ILE A 216 -2.03 -10.41 11.41
N HIS A 217 -2.33 -11.17 10.35
CA HIS A 217 -1.78 -12.48 10.07
C HIS A 217 -0.66 -12.35 9.05
N LEU A 218 0.53 -12.92 9.29
CA LEU A 218 1.65 -12.91 8.35
C LEU A 218 1.67 -14.17 7.49
N ILE A 219 1.56 -13.98 6.18
CA ILE A 219 1.59 -15.04 5.16
C ILE A 219 2.92 -15.78 5.20
N THR A 220 2.84 -17.11 5.20
CA THR A 220 3.96 -18.03 5.17
C THR A 220 3.60 -19.20 4.26
N ASP A 221 4.56 -19.75 3.52
CA ASP A 221 4.34 -20.97 2.73
C ASP A 221 4.17 -22.17 3.67
N ALA A 222 3.10 -22.94 3.47
CA ALA A 222 2.79 -24.07 4.34
C ALA A 222 3.79 -25.25 4.22
N SER A 223 4.53 -25.32 3.10
CA SER A 223 5.53 -26.36 2.85
C SER A 223 6.96 -25.91 3.20
N ASP A 224 7.19 -24.59 3.34
CA ASP A 224 8.51 -24.01 3.62
C ASP A 224 8.34 -22.71 4.43
N GLU A 225 8.37 -22.84 5.75
CA GLU A 225 8.17 -21.73 6.69
C GLU A 225 9.24 -20.63 6.60
N THR A 226 10.32 -20.84 5.86
CA THR A 226 11.33 -19.80 5.59
C THR A 226 10.87 -18.83 4.51
N LYS A 227 9.86 -19.17 3.73
CA LYS A 227 9.27 -18.31 2.71
C LYS A 227 8.06 -17.57 3.28
N THR A 228 8.12 -16.25 3.24
CA THR A 228 7.09 -15.39 3.82
C THR A 228 6.77 -14.21 2.90
N GLY A 229 5.69 -13.49 3.19
CA GLY A 229 5.34 -12.26 2.49
C GLY A 229 4.35 -12.45 1.35
N GLY A 230 3.97 -11.33 0.75
CA GLY A 230 3.00 -11.32 -0.35
C GLY A 230 3.47 -12.04 -1.61
N VAL A 231 4.79 -12.17 -1.80
CA VAL A 231 5.37 -12.95 -2.89
C VAL A 231 4.97 -14.43 -2.81
N VAL A 232 4.84 -15.00 -1.60
CA VAL A 232 4.35 -16.38 -1.41
C VAL A 232 2.93 -16.51 -1.93
N TRP A 233 2.05 -15.56 -1.57
CA TRP A 233 0.69 -15.57 -2.09
C TRP A 233 0.65 -15.54 -3.61
N THR A 234 1.30 -14.54 -4.22
CA THR A 234 1.20 -14.36 -5.67
C THR A 234 1.83 -15.51 -6.46
N THR A 235 2.96 -16.04 -6.00
CA THR A 235 3.60 -17.20 -6.64
C THR A 235 2.73 -18.45 -6.56
N ASN A 236 2.18 -18.73 -5.37
CA ASN A 236 1.36 -19.91 -5.17
C ASN A 236 0.00 -19.79 -5.85
N ALA A 237 -0.61 -18.59 -5.85
CA ALA A 237 -1.86 -18.32 -6.56
C ALA A 237 -1.69 -18.42 -8.09
N GLN A 238 -0.61 -17.88 -8.65
CA GLN A 238 -0.30 -18.04 -10.07
C GLN A 238 -0.23 -19.52 -10.46
N LYS A 239 0.55 -20.30 -9.73
CA LYS A 239 0.67 -21.74 -9.94
C LYS A 239 -0.70 -22.44 -9.85
N ALA A 240 -1.50 -22.11 -8.85
CA ALA A 240 -2.84 -22.70 -8.68
C ALA A 240 -3.79 -22.36 -9.84
N VAL A 241 -3.72 -21.13 -10.38
CA VAL A 241 -4.49 -20.72 -11.57
C VAL A 241 -4.06 -21.54 -12.79
N GLU A 242 -2.76 -21.67 -13.04
CA GLU A 242 -2.21 -22.45 -14.16
C GLU A 242 -2.57 -23.93 -14.05
N GLU A 243 -2.48 -24.54 -12.88
CA GLU A 243 -2.85 -25.93 -12.59
C GLU A 243 -4.34 -26.20 -12.80
N LYS A 244 -5.20 -25.20 -12.60
CA LYS A 244 -6.66 -25.28 -12.91
C LYS A 244 -6.97 -25.00 -14.39
N GLY A 245 -5.97 -24.74 -15.22
CA GLY A 245 -6.14 -24.49 -16.66
C GLY A 245 -6.42 -23.02 -17.01
N GLY A 246 -6.18 -22.08 -16.11
CA GLY A 246 -6.20 -20.65 -16.41
C GLY A 246 -5.03 -20.25 -17.27
N GLU A 247 -5.25 -19.35 -18.23
CA GLU A 247 -4.20 -18.78 -19.10
C GLU A 247 -3.73 -17.44 -18.54
N ILE A 248 -2.41 -17.22 -18.52
CA ILE A 248 -1.79 -15.98 -18.07
C ILE A 248 -0.92 -15.42 -19.20
N GLN A 249 -1.18 -14.18 -19.60
CA GLN A 249 -0.37 -13.45 -20.59
C GLN A 249 0.25 -12.22 -19.94
N THR A 250 1.56 -12.23 -19.76
CA THR A 250 2.36 -11.09 -19.30
C THR A 250 2.75 -10.18 -20.47
N ASN A 251 3.32 -9.01 -20.20
CA ASN A 251 3.66 -7.99 -21.20
C ASN A 251 2.45 -7.61 -22.09
N THR A 252 1.23 -7.66 -21.50
CA THR A 252 -0.02 -7.46 -22.24
C THR A 252 -0.89 -6.44 -21.49
N GLU A 253 -0.73 -5.17 -21.88
CA GLU A 253 -1.47 -4.05 -21.31
C GLU A 253 -2.90 -4.01 -21.86
N VAL A 254 -3.88 -3.99 -20.95
CA VAL A 254 -5.28 -3.69 -21.28
C VAL A 254 -5.42 -2.18 -21.48
N THR A 255 -5.92 -1.79 -22.65
CA THR A 255 -6.01 -0.39 -23.04
C THR A 255 -7.44 0.15 -23.10
N ASP A 256 -8.43 -0.74 -23.28
CA ASP A 256 -9.84 -0.38 -23.33
C ASP A 256 -10.73 -1.62 -23.12
N ILE A 257 -12.04 -1.41 -22.95
CA ILE A 257 -13.07 -2.44 -22.95
C ILE A 257 -14.04 -2.22 -24.12
N TYR A 258 -14.74 -3.29 -24.48
CA TYR A 258 -15.80 -3.26 -25.48
C TYR A 258 -17.16 -3.46 -24.83
N GLN A 259 -18.11 -2.61 -25.17
CA GLN A 259 -19.50 -2.71 -24.74
C GLN A 259 -20.40 -2.92 -25.97
N ASP A 260 -21.41 -3.76 -25.82
CA ASP A 260 -22.46 -3.91 -26.83
C ASP A 260 -23.48 -2.76 -26.77
N GLU A 261 -24.50 -2.82 -27.63
CA GLU A 261 -25.55 -1.81 -27.73
C GLU A 261 -26.38 -1.66 -26.44
N THR A 262 -26.33 -2.63 -25.54
CA THR A 262 -27.02 -2.61 -24.23
C THR A 262 -26.14 -2.01 -23.12
N GLY A 263 -24.88 -1.71 -23.39
CA GLY A 263 -23.88 -1.27 -22.42
C GLY A 263 -23.22 -2.44 -21.67
N THR A 264 -23.50 -3.70 -22.06
CA THR A 264 -22.86 -4.87 -21.48
C THR A 264 -21.41 -4.99 -21.94
N VAL A 265 -20.48 -5.18 -21.00
CA VAL A 265 -19.08 -5.41 -21.33
C VAL A 265 -18.91 -6.82 -21.92
N VAL A 266 -18.40 -6.89 -23.15
CA VAL A 266 -18.27 -8.11 -23.94
C VAL A 266 -16.83 -8.47 -24.30
N GLY A 267 -15.84 -7.67 -23.85
CA GLY A 267 -14.44 -7.96 -24.09
C GLY A 267 -13.51 -6.82 -23.79
N VAL A 268 -12.23 -7.02 -24.09
CA VAL A 268 -11.16 -6.05 -23.85
C VAL A 268 -10.24 -5.88 -25.05
N ALA A 269 -9.71 -4.67 -25.21
CA ALA A 269 -8.57 -4.41 -26.06
C ALA A 269 -7.28 -4.51 -25.23
N ALA A 270 -6.31 -5.31 -25.70
CA ALA A 270 -5.05 -5.48 -25.00
C ALA A 270 -3.87 -5.54 -25.99
N GLY A 271 -2.98 -4.57 -25.92
CA GLY A 271 -1.91 -4.41 -26.89
C GLY A 271 -2.46 -4.21 -28.30
N LYS A 272 -2.26 -5.20 -29.17
CA LYS A 272 -2.78 -5.21 -30.57
C LYS A 272 -3.88 -6.27 -30.79
N LYS A 273 -4.39 -6.86 -29.71
CA LYS A 273 -5.35 -7.96 -29.74
C LYS A 273 -6.66 -7.56 -29.09
N ASN A 274 -7.72 -8.22 -29.48
CA ASN A 274 -9.04 -8.09 -28.94
C ASN A 274 -9.51 -9.43 -28.37
N TYR A 275 -9.88 -9.46 -27.10
CA TYR A 275 -10.33 -10.67 -26.43
C TYR A 275 -11.78 -10.53 -26.03
N LYS A 276 -12.61 -11.54 -26.39
CA LYS A 276 -14.01 -11.60 -26.03
C LYS A 276 -14.20 -12.24 -24.67
N ALA A 277 -15.04 -11.63 -23.82
CA ALA A 277 -15.49 -12.17 -22.54
C ALA A 277 -16.97 -12.56 -22.64
N ASN A 278 -17.28 -13.85 -22.43
CA ASN A 278 -18.66 -14.34 -22.54
C ASN A 278 -19.49 -14.10 -21.26
N LYS A 279 -18.81 -13.99 -20.10
CA LYS A 279 -19.46 -13.85 -18.79
C LYS A 279 -19.06 -12.59 -18.06
N GLY A 280 -17.79 -12.17 -18.14
CA GLY A 280 -17.40 -10.96 -17.46
C GLY A 280 -15.93 -10.59 -17.57
N VAL A 281 -15.67 -9.32 -17.27
CA VAL A 281 -14.33 -8.72 -17.17
C VAL A 281 -14.12 -8.27 -15.73
N VAL A 282 -12.97 -8.63 -15.13
CA VAL A 282 -12.61 -8.24 -13.78
C VAL A 282 -11.44 -7.27 -13.85
N PHE A 283 -11.63 -6.05 -13.32
CA PHE A 283 -10.56 -5.06 -13.16
C PHE A 283 -9.82 -5.26 -11.83
N ALA A 284 -8.54 -5.57 -11.91
CA ALA A 284 -7.62 -5.75 -10.78
C ALA A 284 -6.27 -5.06 -11.05
N MET A 285 -6.31 -3.90 -11.72
CA MET A 285 -5.16 -3.16 -12.24
C MET A 285 -4.61 -2.10 -11.27
N ALA A 286 -4.80 -2.32 -9.97
CA ALA A 286 -4.36 -1.43 -8.89
C ALA A 286 -4.91 0.02 -8.97
N SER A 287 -4.25 0.97 -8.30
CA SER A 287 -4.71 2.36 -8.23
C SER A 287 -3.75 3.31 -8.97
N ILE A 288 -3.74 4.60 -8.59
CA ILE A 288 -3.07 5.70 -9.31
C ILE A 288 -1.66 6.01 -8.79
N ASP A 289 -1.04 5.09 -8.09
CA ASP A 289 0.16 5.31 -7.27
C ASP A 289 1.31 6.01 -8.02
N HIS A 290 1.49 5.69 -9.30
CA HIS A 290 2.54 6.24 -10.15
C HIS A 290 2.00 7.11 -11.31
N ASN A 291 0.76 7.61 -11.20
CA ASN A 291 0.16 8.51 -12.20
C ASN A 291 0.05 9.93 -11.67
N GLU A 292 1.06 10.75 -11.95
CA GLU A 292 1.12 12.14 -11.48
C GLU A 292 -0.08 12.99 -11.95
N GLU A 293 -0.57 12.78 -13.18
CA GLU A 293 -1.69 13.53 -13.73
C GLU A 293 -3.00 13.18 -13.04
N MET A 294 -3.27 11.90 -12.80
CA MET A 294 -4.45 11.47 -12.05
C MET A 294 -4.35 11.88 -10.57
N ALA A 295 -3.19 11.74 -9.95
CA ALA A 295 -2.95 12.18 -8.58
C ALA A 295 -3.20 13.69 -8.43
N PHE A 296 -2.69 14.51 -9.35
CA PHE A 296 -2.96 15.96 -9.38
C PHE A 296 -4.46 16.29 -9.44
N ARG A 297 -5.23 15.50 -10.20
CA ARG A 297 -6.67 15.75 -10.38
C ARG A 297 -7.52 15.24 -9.23
N TYR A 298 -7.17 14.11 -8.65
CA TYR A 298 -8.08 13.36 -7.79
C TYR A 298 -7.57 13.19 -6.36
N ASP A 299 -6.25 13.25 -6.13
CA ASP A 299 -5.66 12.96 -4.81
C ASP A 299 -4.43 13.80 -4.50
N GLN A 300 -4.64 14.89 -3.75
CA GLN A 300 -3.58 15.84 -3.41
C GLN A 300 -2.47 15.22 -2.55
N GLN A 301 -2.78 14.24 -1.68
CA GLN A 301 -1.76 13.58 -0.87
C GLN A 301 -0.88 12.70 -1.76
N GLN A 302 -1.48 11.86 -2.62
CA GLN A 302 -0.72 11.05 -3.59
C GLN A 302 0.13 11.92 -4.52
N TYR A 303 -0.39 13.09 -4.94
CA TYR A 303 0.38 14.02 -5.74
C TYR A 303 1.60 14.59 -4.98
N TRP A 304 1.42 14.96 -3.72
CA TRP A 304 2.50 15.42 -2.85
C TRP A 304 3.56 14.34 -2.66
N ASP A 305 3.15 13.09 -2.41
CA ASP A 305 4.04 11.95 -2.26
C ASP A 305 4.86 11.70 -3.52
N LEU A 306 4.23 11.70 -4.69
CA LEU A 306 4.93 11.54 -5.97
C LEU A 306 5.97 12.64 -6.23
N LYS A 307 5.78 13.84 -5.69
CA LYS A 307 6.71 14.95 -5.85
C LYS A 307 7.83 14.97 -4.81
N THR A 308 7.56 14.54 -3.58
CA THR A 308 8.43 14.86 -2.46
C THR A 308 8.82 13.65 -1.60
N GLN A 309 8.09 12.53 -1.71
CA GLN A 309 8.26 11.35 -0.89
C GLN A 309 8.71 10.13 -1.71
N PHE A 310 8.88 9.00 -1.07
CA PHE A 310 9.18 7.73 -1.71
C PHE A 310 7.89 6.91 -1.92
N VAL A 311 7.66 6.40 -3.13
CA VAL A 311 6.51 5.54 -3.44
C VAL A 311 7.01 4.11 -3.65
N ALA A 312 6.64 3.20 -2.76
CA ALA A 312 7.14 1.82 -2.66
C ALA A 312 6.22 0.77 -3.31
N THR A 313 5.31 1.19 -4.17
CA THR A 313 4.42 0.27 -4.91
C THR A 313 4.98 -0.08 -6.28
N ALA A 314 4.35 -1.03 -6.96
CA ALA A 314 4.75 -1.40 -8.31
C ALA A 314 4.61 -0.21 -9.28
N GLU A 315 5.65 0.12 -10.03
CA GLU A 315 5.67 1.25 -10.97
C GLU A 315 4.60 1.13 -12.08
N THR A 316 4.07 -0.07 -12.26
CA THR A 316 2.96 -0.35 -13.18
C THR A 316 1.58 0.10 -12.67
N ASN A 317 1.47 0.59 -11.44
CA ASN A 317 0.22 1.12 -10.87
C ASN A 317 -0.07 2.53 -11.39
N THR A 318 -0.53 2.63 -12.61
CA THR A 318 -0.73 3.89 -13.35
C THR A 318 -2.20 4.26 -13.54
N GLY A 319 -3.14 3.58 -12.85
CA GLY A 319 -4.56 3.90 -12.85
C GLY A 319 -5.31 3.49 -14.12
N ASP A 320 -4.80 2.53 -14.88
CA ASP A 320 -5.38 2.15 -16.18
C ASP A 320 -6.83 1.68 -16.04
N GLY A 321 -7.11 0.79 -15.08
CA GLY A 321 -8.47 0.29 -14.85
C GLY A 321 -9.44 1.39 -14.41
N ILE A 322 -8.96 2.32 -13.61
CA ILE A 322 -9.78 3.46 -13.16
C ILE A 322 -10.07 4.37 -14.34
N ARG A 323 -9.06 4.73 -15.13
CA ARG A 323 -9.21 5.57 -16.33
C ARG A 323 -10.16 4.94 -17.35
N ILE A 324 -10.02 3.64 -17.61
CA ILE A 324 -10.89 2.90 -18.53
C ILE A 324 -12.32 2.88 -17.99
N GLY A 325 -12.49 2.46 -16.71
CA GLY A 325 -13.83 2.40 -16.09
C GLY A 325 -14.56 3.75 -16.12
N MET A 326 -13.88 4.84 -15.73
CA MET A 326 -14.45 6.19 -15.79
C MET A 326 -14.81 6.63 -17.23
N ALA A 327 -14.01 6.25 -18.23
CA ALA A 327 -14.32 6.53 -19.63
C ALA A 327 -15.57 5.80 -20.13
N HIS A 328 -15.94 4.71 -19.46
CA HIS A 328 -17.13 3.91 -19.73
C HIS A 328 -18.26 4.11 -18.69
N GLY A 329 -18.21 5.23 -17.96
CA GLY A 329 -19.30 5.68 -17.08
C GLY A 329 -19.22 5.20 -15.64
N ALA A 330 -18.15 4.49 -15.24
CA ALA A 330 -17.99 4.06 -13.85
C ALA A 330 -17.76 5.24 -12.91
N ASP A 331 -18.35 5.15 -11.71
CA ASP A 331 -18.12 6.08 -10.60
C ASP A 331 -16.81 5.76 -9.86
N SER A 332 -16.23 6.77 -9.22
CA SER A 332 -14.95 6.65 -8.53
C SER A 332 -14.87 7.52 -7.27
N ALA A 333 -14.06 7.12 -6.30
CA ALA A 333 -13.76 7.91 -5.12
C ALA A 333 -12.28 7.79 -4.74
N PHE A 334 -11.71 8.89 -4.19
CA PHE A 334 -10.33 8.97 -3.74
C PHE A 334 -10.28 9.64 -2.37
N HIS A 335 -9.46 9.11 -1.47
CA HIS A 335 -9.42 9.51 -0.06
C HIS A 335 -8.02 9.82 0.45
N GLY A 336 -6.99 9.73 -0.36
CA GLY A 336 -5.59 9.99 -0.01
C GLY A 336 -4.70 8.78 -0.21
N ALA A 337 -3.65 8.70 0.56
CA ALA A 337 -2.63 7.68 0.42
C ALA A 337 -2.36 6.94 1.74
N VAL A 338 -1.82 5.74 1.63
CA VAL A 338 -1.31 4.96 2.76
C VAL A 338 0.18 5.20 2.85
N ASP A 339 0.60 5.91 3.88
CA ASP A 339 1.98 6.26 4.12
C ASP A 339 2.49 5.73 5.44
N LEU A 340 3.79 5.44 5.48
CA LEU A 340 4.58 5.14 6.65
C LEU A 340 5.62 6.25 6.84
N ILE A 341 5.93 6.62 8.08
CA ILE A 341 7.09 7.46 8.34
C ILE A 341 8.32 6.57 8.26
N LEU A 342 9.21 6.82 7.29
CA LEU A 342 10.38 5.97 7.04
C LEU A 342 11.26 5.80 8.29
N GLN A 343 11.47 6.90 9.04
CA GLN A 343 12.31 6.89 10.23
C GLN A 343 11.70 6.17 11.43
N THR A 344 10.35 6.04 11.48
CA THR A 344 9.65 5.54 12.66
C THR A 344 8.72 4.39 12.38
N TRP A 345 8.77 3.83 11.20
CA TRP A 345 7.83 2.80 10.77
C TRP A 345 7.73 1.61 11.74
N SER A 346 8.84 1.18 12.30
CA SER A 346 8.88 0.09 13.28
C SER A 346 8.37 0.49 14.69
N TYR A 347 8.07 1.78 14.90
CA TYR A 347 7.76 2.34 16.22
C TYR A 347 6.42 3.06 16.32
N THR A 348 5.73 3.25 15.20
CA THR A 348 4.43 3.92 15.18
C THR A 348 3.27 3.02 15.63
N ASN A 349 3.54 1.84 16.10
CA ASN A 349 2.55 0.80 16.36
C ASN A 349 2.40 0.40 17.83
N ASN A 350 2.56 1.29 18.79
CA ASN A 350 2.39 1.00 20.21
C ASN A 350 3.23 -0.17 20.80
N GLN A 351 3.98 -0.88 19.97
CA GLN A 351 4.71 -2.08 20.39
C GLN A 351 6.12 -1.77 20.89
N ASN A 352 6.57 -0.52 20.76
CA ASN A 352 7.86 -0.10 21.28
C ASN A 352 7.77 1.15 22.12
N PRO A 353 7.62 1.01 23.44
CA PRO A 353 7.35 2.12 24.36
C PRO A 353 8.57 3.01 24.68
N GLU A 354 9.69 2.90 23.98
CA GLU A 354 10.95 3.46 24.46
C GLU A 354 11.48 4.67 23.66
N ILE A 355 10.69 5.23 22.71
CA ILE A 355 11.19 6.30 21.85
C ILE A 355 10.72 7.67 22.31
N PRO A 356 11.61 8.47 22.88
CA PRO A 356 11.29 9.83 23.28
C PRO A 356 11.41 10.80 22.09
N TYR A 357 10.43 10.81 21.20
CA TYR A 357 10.32 11.81 20.14
C TYR A 357 8.93 12.47 20.15
N ILE A 358 8.85 13.66 19.58
CA ILE A 358 7.61 14.31 19.17
C ILE A 358 7.72 14.75 17.70
N LEU A 359 6.58 14.86 17.02
CA LEU A 359 6.50 15.39 15.66
C LEU A 359 6.19 16.89 15.71
N ILE A 360 7.02 17.68 15.03
CA ILE A 360 6.87 19.13 14.96
C ILE A 360 6.77 19.63 13.52
N ASP A 361 6.02 20.70 13.34
CA ASP A 361 5.89 21.43 12.09
C ASP A 361 7.06 22.43 11.86
N GLN A 362 7.07 23.10 10.70
CA GLN A 362 8.10 24.10 10.37
C GLN A 362 8.09 25.35 11.26
N ARG A 363 7.07 25.54 12.13
CA ARG A 363 6.99 26.61 13.11
C ARG A 363 7.47 26.19 14.49
N GLY A 364 7.82 24.91 14.65
CA GLY A 364 8.26 24.33 15.93
C GLY A 364 7.09 23.92 16.83
N ASN A 365 5.87 23.76 16.31
CA ASN A 365 4.74 23.30 17.08
C ASN A 365 4.51 21.80 16.87
N ARG A 366 4.17 21.10 17.94
CA ARG A 366 3.63 19.74 17.86
C ARG A 366 2.25 19.79 17.22
N PHE A 367 1.89 18.79 16.39
CA PHE A 367 0.66 18.83 15.60
C PHE A 367 -0.14 17.52 15.60
N VAL A 368 0.37 16.46 16.20
CA VAL A 368 -0.28 15.15 16.19
C VAL A 368 0.01 14.34 17.45
N ARG A 369 -0.82 13.36 17.75
CA ARG A 369 -0.58 12.30 18.73
C ARG A 369 0.30 11.22 18.08
N GLU A 370 1.47 10.92 18.63
CA GLU A 370 2.47 10.04 18.00
C GLU A 370 2.28 8.53 18.26
N ASP A 371 1.44 8.14 19.22
CA ASP A 371 1.13 6.74 19.52
C ASP A 371 -0.16 6.26 18.85
N THR A 372 -0.35 6.62 17.58
CA THR A 372 -1.50 6.25 16.76
C THR A 372 -1.07 5.57 15.47
N THR A 373 -2.01 5.20 14.58
CA THR A 373 -1.71 4.56 13.30
C THR A 373 -0.84 5.44 12.42
N TYR A 374 0.09 4.83 11.71
CA TYR A 374 0.99 5.51 10.78
C TYR A 374 0.23 6.30 9.70
N ALA A 375 -0.88 5.78 9.19
CA ALA A 375 -1.69 6.50 8.21
C ALA A 375 -2.27 7.81 8.77
N PHE A 376 -2.63 7.84 10.06
CA PHE A 376 -3.08 9.05 10.72
C PHE A 376 -1.94 10.06 10.89
N HIS A 377 -0.75 9.60 11.27
CA HIS A 377 0.45 10.45 11.35
C HIS A 377 0.76 11.10 10.01
N CYS A 378 0.86 10.30 8.95
CA CYS A 378 1.29 10.77 7.64
C CYS A 378 0.29 11.73 7.02
N ARG A 379 -1.02 11.52 7.24
CA ARG A 379 -2.03 12.50 6.86
C ARG A 379 -1.88 13.81 7.64
N ALA A 380 -1.59 13.75 8.93
CA ALA A 380 -1.33 14.94 9.74
C ALA A 380 -0.05 15.66 9.26
N MET A 381 0.99 14.92 8.91
CA MET A 381 2.23 15.46 8.33
C MET A 381 1.98 16.15 6.99
N PHE A 382 1.24 15.52 6.07
CA PHE A 382 0.83 16.12 4.81
C PHE A 382 0.10 17.45 5.06
N ASN A 383 -0.90 17.46 5.94
CA ASN A 383 -1.66 18.66 6.26
C ASN A 383 -0.79 19.76 6.87
N ALA A 384 0.12 19.44 7.80
CA ALA A 384 1.03 20.39 8.41
C ALA A 384 2.04 20.96 7.40
N ALA A 385 2.61 20.12 6.55
CA ALA A 385 3.52 20.50 5.49
C ALA A 385 2.85 21.45 4.49
N MET A 386 1.69 21.07 3.96
CA MET A 386 0.93 21.87 2.99
C MET A 386 0.50 23.23 3.55
N ALA A 387 0.09 23.29 4.82
CA ALA A 387 -0.34 24.52 5.47
C ALA A 387 0.79 25.56 5.67
N GLN A 388 2.06 25.14 5.64
CA GLN A 388 3.19 26.00 5.98
C GLN A 388 4.18 26.20 4.84
N GLY A 389 4.35 25.24 3.96
CA GLY A 389 5.31 25.29 2.86
C GLY A 389 4.73 24.87 1.51
N GLY A 390 3.44 24.55 1.43
CA GLY A 390 2.84 24.01 0.20
C GLY A 390 3.53 22.69 -0.19
N ILE A 391 3.78 22.53 -1.49
CA ILE A 391 4.41 21.31 -2.03
C ILE A 391 5.81 21.03 -1.46
N ASP A 392 6.55 22.08 -1.07
CA ASP A 392 7.90 21.99 -0.50
C ASP A 392 7.88 21.92 1.03
N GLY A 393 6.71 21.93 1.65
CA GLY A 393 6.54 21.85 3.11
C GLY A 393 7.07 20.54 3.67
N CYS A 394 7.49 20.58 4.94
CA CYS A 394 7.99 19.41 5.65
C CYS A 394 7.65 19.45 7.13
N THR A 395 7.89 18.35 7.80
CA THR A 395 7.82 18.20 9.26
C THR A 395 9.11 17.58 9.78
N TYR A 396 9.26 17.55 11.09
CA TYR A 396 10.48 17.03 11.73
C TYR A 396 10.13 16.11 12.89
N MET A 397 10.92 15.07 13.05
CA MET A 397 10.97 14.25 14.26
C MET A 397 11.98 14.91 15.21
N LEU A 398 11.52 15.45 16.32
CA LEU A 398 12.35 16.10 17.34
C LEU A 398 12.68 15.11 18.45
N MET A 399 13.96 15.01 18.77
CA MET A 399 14.56 14.06 19.69
C MET A 399 15.65 14.70 20.54
N ASP A 400 16.11 13.98 21.55
CA ASP A 400 17.29 14.37 22.33
C ASP A 400 18.33 13.23 22.40
N SER A 401 19.43 13.44 23.12
CA SER A 401 20.54 12.50 23.19
C SER A 401 20.18 11.14 23.81
N LYS A 402 19.08 11.01 24.55
CA LYS A 402 18.64 9.73 25.09
C LYS A 402 18.35 8.70 24.01
N MET A 403 17.98 9.13 22.80
CA MET A 403 17.78 8.26 21.66
C MET A 403 19.08 7.74 21.02
N THR A 404 20.21 8.30 21.40
CA THR A 404 21.52 7.91 20.85
C THR A 404 22.26 6.91 21.74
N THR A 405 21.69 6.51 22.86
CA THR A 405 22.29 5.52 23.77
C THR A 405 22.14 4.12 23.19
N ALA A 406 23.04 3.21 23.60
CA ALA A 406 23.01 1.81 23.17
C ALA A 406 21.71 1.07 23.58
N ASP A 407 21.06 1.56 24.64
CA ASP A 407 19.83 1.00 25.18
C ASP A 407 18.57 1.63 24.57
N ALA A 408 18.71 2.73 23.81
CA ALA A 408 17.58 3.39 23.17
C ALA A 408 17.08 2.56 21.97
N LYS A 409 15.81 2.24 22.00
CA LYS A 409 15.14 1.55 20.90
C LYS A 409 14.43 2.57 20.03
N CYS A 410 15.05 2.98 18.95
CA CYS A 410 14.49 3.91 17.98
C CYS A 410 14.70 3.39 16.55
N ALA A 411 14.14 4.05 15.55
CA ALA A 411 14.20 3.59 14.17
C ALA A 411 15.61 3.30 13.67
N TRP A 412 16.59 3.97 14.23
CA TRP A 412 18.00 3.72 13.93
C TRP A 412 18.74 2.87 14.98
N SER A 413 18.05 2.28 15.96
CA SER A 413 18.67 1.57 17.08
C SER A 413 18.12 0.16 17.36
N ASP A 414 17.38 -0.43 16.45
CA ASP A 414 17.08 -1.87 16.51
C ASP A 414 18.36 -2.70 16.57
N ASN A 415 19.36 -2.19 15.87
CA ASN A 415 20.76 -2.49 16.04
C ASN A 415 21.46 -1.18 16.31
N ALA A 416 21.94 -0.94 17.53
CA ALA A 416 22.57 0.32 17.92
C ALA A 416 23.74 0.70 17.00
N LYS A 417 24.41 -0.27 16.40
CA LYS A 417 25.50 -0.07 15.45
C LYS A 417 24.97 0.49 14.11
N ASP A 418 23.90 -0.06 13.59
CA ASP A 418 23.28 0.43 12.35
C ASP A 418 22.58 1.77 12.59
N GLY A 419 22.00 1.95 13.77
CA GLY A 419 21.38 3.20 14.19
C GLY A 419 22.35 4.37 14.25
N ALA A 420 23.54 4.16 14.82
CA ALA A 420 24.59 5.18 14.83
C ALA A 420 25.02 5.57 13.40
N LYS A 421 25.17 4.60 12.51
CA LYS A 421 25.53 4.81 11.11
C LYS A 421 24.46 5.61 10.37
N ALA A 422 23.17 5.25 10.56
CA ALA A 422 22.05 5.98 9.96
C ALA A 422 21.99 7.44 10.44
N ARG A 423 22.21 7.69 11.74
CA ARG A 423 22.30 9.06 12.29
C ARG A 423 23.46 9.84 11.69
N GLU A 424 24.66 9.24 11.61
CA GLU A 424 25.83 9.89 11.02
C GLU A 424 25.57 10.25 9.55
N ALA A 425 24.95 9.37 8.78
CA ALA A 425 24.58 9.62 7.40
C ALA A 425 23.58 10.78 7.29
N ALA A 426 22.52 10.78 8.11
CA ALA A 426 21.50 11.83 8.12
C ALA A 426 22.04 13.22 8.56
N LEU A 427 23.03 13.24 9.45
CA LEU A 427 23.75 14.48 9.81
C LEU A 427 24.65 14.94 8.67
N ALA A 428 25.29 14.03 7.96
CA ALA A 428 26.20 14.34 6.86
C ALA A 428 25.46 14.86 5.62
N ASP A 429 24.29 14.34 5.30
CA ASP A 429 23.47 14.79 4.16
C ASP A 429 22.56 15.99 4.50
N GLY A 430 22.49 16.37 5.78
CA GLY A 430 21.69 17.51 6.25
C GLY A 430 20.20 17.22 6.43
N SER A 431 19.74 15.98 6.26
CA SER A 431 18.36 15.57 6.57
C SER A 431 18.09 15.61 8.08
N MET A 432 19.13 15.45 8.90
CA MET A 432 19.09 15.63 10.35
C MET A 432 19.96 16.83 10.76
N VAL A 433 19.47 17.61 11.71
CA VAL A 433 20.18 18.74 12.31
C VAL A 433 20.36 18.50 13.80
N GLN A 434 21.54 18.84 14.32
CA GLN A 434 21.90 18.72 15.74
C GLN A 434 22.29 20.08 16.33
N ALA A 435 21.92 20.31 17.60
CA ALA A 435 22.39 21.45 18.38
C ALA A 435 22.39 21.15 19.88
N ASP A 436 23.23 21.87 20.65
CA ASP A 436 23.28 21.72 22.11
C ASP A 436 22.15 22.44 22.84
N THR A 437 21.41 23.31 22.15
CA THR A 437 20.25 24.02 22.70
C THR A 437 19.07 24.00 21.72
N LEU A 438 17.86 24.15 22.23
CA LEU A 438 16.64 24.23 21.39
C LEU A 438 16.65 25.49 20.52
N GLU A 439 17.16 26.60 21.05
CA GLU A 439 17.31 27.86 20.31
C GLU A 439 18.30 27.69 19.13
N GLY A 440 19.44 27.05 19.38
CA GLY A 440 20.42 26.75 18.33
C GLY A 440 19.89 25.75 17.29
N LEU A 441 19.07 24.81 17.70
CA LEU A 441 18.39 23.89 16.78
C LEU A 441 17.39 24.65 15.90
N ALA A 442 16.56 25.49 16.51
CA ALA A 442 15.60 26.33 15.80
C ALA A 442 16.25 27.27 14.80
N GLU A 443 17.37 27.91 15.18
CA GLU A 443 18.17 28.77 14.28
C GLU A 443 18.62 28.00 13.04
N LYS A 444 19.17 26.79 13.20
CA LYS A 444 19.62 25.94 12.10
C LYS A 444 18.48 25.51 11.18
N LEU A 445 17.28 25.34 11.70
CA LEU A 445 16.08 24.93 10.95
C LEU A 445 15.29 26.12 10.37
N GLY A 446 15.68 27.36 10.73
CA GLY A 446 14.96 28.55 10.29
C GLY A 446 13.57 28.71 10.92
N MET A 447 13.36 28.16 12.13
CA MET A 447 12.07 28.22 12.83
C MET A 447 12.14 29.10 14.09
N SER A 448 10.98 29.34 14.73
CA SER A 448 10.91 30.14 15.96
C SER A 448 11.48 29.38 17.16
N GLY A 449 12.59 29.84 17.72
CA GLY A 449 13.14 29.28 18.95
C GLY A 449 12.19 29.39 20.15
N THR A 450 11.40 30.47 20.22
CA THR A 450 10.37 30.65 21.25
C THR A 450 9.29 29.58 21.18
N ASN A 451 8.81 29.28 19.96
CA ASN A 451 7.79 28.25 19.76
C ASN A 451 8.34 26.86 20.05
N LEU A 452 9.53 26.54 19.51
CA LEU A 452 10.14 25.24 19.74
C LEU A 452 10.36 24.97 21.22
N LYS A 453 10.91 25.98 21.93
CA LYS A 453 11.08 25.87 23.39
C LYS A 453 9.75 25.69 24.12
N ALA A 454 8.73 26.48 23.80
CA ALA A 454 7.42 26.37 24.43
C ALA A 454 6.78 24.97 24.17
N THR A 455 6.97 24.42 22.98
CA THR A 455 6.50 23.07 22.63
C THR A 455 7.20 22.00 23.47
N VAL A 456 8.52 22.07 23.61
CA VAL A 456 9.29 21.12 24.43
C VAL A 456 8.98 21.28 25.91
N ASP A 457 8.85 22.52 26.42
CA ASP A 457 8.48 22.77 27.82
C ASP A 457 7.08 22.17 28.14
N ALA A 458 6.11 22.35 27.23
CA ALA A 458 4.77 21.77 27.39
C ALA A 458 4.80 20.23 27.33
N TRP A 459 5.57 19.65 26.42
CA TRP A 459 5.77 18.21 26.36
C TRP A 459 6.42 17.66 27.63
N ASN A 460 7.48 18.30 28.12
CA ASN A 460 8.16 17.88 29.35
C ASN A 460 7.26 17.99 30.58
N ALA A 461 6.42 19.01 30.63
CA ALA A 461 5.40 19.15 31.69
C ALA A 461 4.35 18.02 31.62
N ALA A 462 3.91 17.64 30.42
CA ALA A 462 3.00 16.50 30.21
C ALA A 462 3.64 15.18 30.67
N CYS A 463 4.93 14.96 30.33
CA CYS A 463 5.68 13.79 30.82
C CYS A 463 5.78 13.74 32.34
N ALA A 464 6.06 14.87 32.99
CA ALA A 464 6.13 14.96 34.43
C ALA A 464 4.78 14.73 35.11
N ALA A 465 3.68 15.13 34.45
CA ALA A 465 2.31 14.89 34.93
C ALA A 465 1.84 13.44 34.67
N GLY A 466 2.54 12.69 33.79
CA GLY A 466 2.11 11.37 33.34
C GLY A 466 0.88 11.40 32.42
N GLU A 467 0.54 12.56 31.86
CA GLU A 467 -0.63 12.75 31.00
C GLU A 467 -0.35 13.81 29.93
N ASP A 468 -0.61 13.47 28.67
CA ASP A 468 -0.60 14.40 27.54
C ASP A 468 -2.01 14.93 27.25
N ALA A 469 -2.41 15.95 28.00
CA ALA A 469 -3.74 16.56 27.84
C ALA A 469 -3.95 17.27 26.50
N ALA A 470 -2.89 17.60 25.77
CA ALA A 470 -2.97 18.32 24.50
C ALA A 470 -3.38 17.40 23.33
N TYR A 471 -2.79 16.20 23.25
CA TYR A 471 -3.00 15.26 22.15
C TYR A 471 -3.43 13.87 22.62
N GLY A 472 -3.38 13.59 23.92
CA GLY A 472 -3.84 12.33 24.50
C GLY A 472 -2.90 11.15 24.26
N ARG A 473 -1.60 11.39 24.02
CA ARG A 473 -0.59 10.34 23.91
C ARG A 473 -0.49 9.57 25.23
N LYS A 474 -0.57 8.24 25.17
CA LYS A 474 -0.66 7.36 26.35
C LYS A 474 0.65 6.66 26.68
N VAL A 475 1.51 6.47 25.68
CA VAL A 475 2.76 5.72 25.81
C VAL A 475 3.97 6.57 25.51
N GLN A 476 5.13 6.18 26.05
CA GLN A 476 6.40 6.88 25.81
C GLN A 476 6.40 8.35 26.25
N LEU A 477 5.79 8.64 27.39
CA LEU A 477 5.83 9.97 27.99
C LEU A 477 7.22 10.21 28.61
N THR A 478 8.21 10.42 27.74
CA THR A 478 9.61 10.65 28.13
C THR A 478 10.02 12.06 27.75
N ALA A 479 10.49 12.84 28.72
CA ALA A 479 10.88 14.24 28.51
C ALA A 479 12.03 14.37 27.50
N LEU A 480 12.04 15.45 26.75
CA LEU A 480 13.14 15.88 25.88
C LEU A 480 13.94 16.95 26.64
N ASP A 481 14.91 16.53 27.46
CA ASP A 481 15.63 17.38 28.41
C ASP A 481 17.15 17.20 28.43
N THR A 482 17.69 16.36 27.54
CA THR A 482 19.10 15.98 27.55
C THR A 482 19.77 16.33 26.22
N ALA A 483 20.58 17.40 26.20
CA ALA A 483 21.35 17.80 25.03
C ALA A 483 22.38 16.72 24.59
N PRO A 484 22.78 16.69 23.33
CA PRO A 484 22.28 17.52 22.23
C PRO A 484 20.88 17.11 21.76
N TYR A 485 20.19 18.08 21.15
CA TYR A 485 18.89 17.89 20.52
C TYR A 485 19.06 17.64 19.03
N TYR A 486 18.15 16.83 18.47
CA TYR A 486 18.14 16.45 17.07
C TYR A 486 16.77 16.72 16.45
N ALA A 487 16.76 17.21 15.22
CA ALA A 487 15.56 17.27 14.40
C ALA A 487 15.83 16.57 13.07
N TRP A 488 15.11 15.51 12.81
CA TRP A 488 15.21 14.75 11.55
C TRP A 488 14.02 15.12 10.66
N LYS A 489 14.30 15.65 9.46
CA LYS A 489 13.24 15.91 8.47
C LYS A 489 12.54 14.60 8.17
N THR A 490 11.24 14.55 8.40
CA THR A 490 10.46 13.32 8.17
C THR A 490 10.33 13.03 6.69
N GLN A 491 10.37 11.77 6.35
CA GLN A 491 10.12 11.26 5.02
C GLN A 491 9.06 10.17 5.10
N ASN A 492 8.05 10.25 4.22
CA ASN A 492 7.06 9.20 4.08
C ASN A 492 7.52 8.16 3.07
N THR A 493 7.09 6.94 3.31
CA THR A 493 7.08 5.88 2.31
C THR A 493 5.62 5.61 1.96
N ASN A 494 5.21 5.99 0.77
CA ASN A 494 3.89 5.71 0.26
C ASN A 494 3.80 4.25 -0.18
N ILE A 495 2.82 3.52 0.34
CA ILE A 495 2.56 2.10 0.03
C ILE A 495 1.25 1.89 -0.73
N GLY A 496 0.69 2.96 -1.29
CA GLY A 496 -0.45 2.95 -2.21
C GLY A 496 -1.46 4.06 -1.98
N SER A 497 -2.17 4.42 -3.02
CA SER A 497 -3.28 5.38 -2.96
C SER A 497 -4.57 4.70 -2.48
N ILE A 498 -5.41 5.46 -1.78
CA ILE A 498 -6.74 5.04 -1.33
C ILE A 498 -7.76 5.61 -2.31
N GLY A 499 -8.23 4.76 -3.22
CA GLY A 499 -9.22 5.17 -4.20
C GLY A 499 -9.28 4.26 -5.41
N GLY A 500 -10.39 4.32 -6.11
CA GLY A 500 -10.67 3.48 -7.27
C GLY A 500 -12.12 3.60 -7.73
N LEU A 501 -12.59 2.60 -8.45
CA LEU A 501 -13.96 2.51 -8.94
C LEU A 501 -14.90 2.04 -7.84
N ILE A 502 -16.08 2.64 -7.74
CA ILE A 502 -17.09 2.26 -6.77
C ILE A 502 -17.68 0.90 -7.13
N ILE A 503 -17.84 0.04 -6.11
CA ILE A 503 -18.43 -1.29 -6.25
C ILE A 503 -19.60 -1.51 -5.28
N ASP A 504 -20.33 -2.58 -5.51
CA ASP A 504 -21.29 -3.16 -4.56
C ASP A 504 -20.73 -4.43 -3.89
N THR A 505 -21.56 -5.08 -3.07
CA THR A 505 -21.17 -6.30 -2.31
C THR A 505 -20.97 -7.53 -3.18
N ASP A 506 -21.39 -7.52 -4.44
CA ASP A 506 -21.11 -8.53 -5.45
C ASP A 506 -19.87 -8.22 -6.28
N ALA A 507 -19.10 -7.17 -5.89
CA ALA A 507 -17.95 -6.63 -6.59
C ALA A 507 -18.25 -6.12 -8.02
N ARG A 508 -19.50 -5.78 -8.32
CA ARG A 508 -19.87 -5.17 -9.61
C ARG A 508 -19.47 -3.70 -9.58
N ILE A 509 -18.82 -3.22 -10.63
CA ILE A 509 -18.48 -1.81 -10.79
C ILE A 509 -19.76 -1.03 -11.09
N LEU A 510 -19.97 0.08 -10.36
CA LEU A 510 -21.17 0.90 -10.47
C LEU A 510 -20.91 2.12 -11.37
N ASP A 511 -21.94 2.54 -12.09
CA ASP A 511 -21.99 3.81 -12.80
C ASP A 511 -22.25 5.00 -11.85
N VAL A 512 -22.24 6.22 -12.37
CA VAL A 512 -22.47 7.45 -11.60
C VAL A 512 -23.91 7.56 -11.03
N ASP A 513 -24.85 6.76 -11.50
CA ASP A 513 -26.22 6.69 -11.01
C ASP A 513 -26.38 5.55 -9.96
N GLY A 514 -25.30 4.80 -9.69
CA GLY A 514 -25.27 3.69 -8.73
C GLY A 514 -25.78 2.35 -9.28
N ASN A 515 -25.94 2.22 -10.60
CA ASN A 515 -26.32 0.97 -11.22
C ASN A 515 -25.08 0.16 -11.60
N PRO A 516 -25.11 -1.18 -11.52
CA PRO A 516 -24.01 -2.02 -11.99
C PRO A 516 -23.81 -1.89 -13.51
N ILE A 517 -22.55 -1.67 -13.95
CA ILE A 517 -22.17 -1.82 -15.36
C ILE A 517 -22.18 -3.33 -15.66
N PRO A 518 -23.04 -3.78 -16.59
CA PRO A 518 -23.21 -5.22 -16.79
C PRO A 518 -21.90 -5.89 -17.23
N HIS A 519 -21.62 -7.06 -16.64
CA HIS A 519 -20.42 -7.87 -16.86
C HIS A 519 -19.08 -7.20 -16.54
N LEU A 520 -19.08 -6.09 -15.76
CA LEU A 520 -17.86 -5.43 -15.28
C LEU A 520 -17.75 -5.54 -13.75
N TYR A 521 -16.65 -6.14 -13.29
CA TYR A 521 -16.35 -6.39 -11.89
C TYR A 521 -15.05 -5.78 -11.48
N GLY A 522 -14.84 -5.55 -10.18
CA GLY A 522 -13.62 -4.94 -9.67
C GLY A 522 -13.07 -5.62 -8.44
N GLY A 523 -11.75 -5.66 -8.30
CA GLY A 523 -11.07 -6.24 -7.15
C GLY A 523 -9.87 -5.44 -6.65
N GLY A 524 -9.59 -5.58 -5.35
CA GLY A 524 -8.46 -4.94 -4.69
C GLY A 524 -8.52 -3.41 -4.71
N VAL A 525 -7.37 -2.77 -4.65
CA VAL A 525 -7.25 -1.30 -4.64
C VAL A 525 -7.55 -0.62 -5.99
N ASN A 526 -8.00 -1.38 -6.98
CA ASN A 526 -8.64 -0.82 -8.17
C ASN A 526 -10.06 -0.32 -7.86
N THR A 527 -10.57 -0.65 -6.67
CA THR A 527 -11.93 -0.37 -6.23
C THR A 527 -11.95 0.51 -4.98
N ALA A 528 -13.04 1.21 -4.78
CA ALA A 528 -13.26 2.13 -3.66
C ALA A 528 -14.57 1.85 -2.92
N GLY A 529 -14.81 2.62 -1.85
CA GLY A 529 -15.98 2.55 -1.01
C GLY A 529 -15.82 1.70 0.25
N TRP A 530 -14.81 0.84 0.31
CA TRP A 530 -14.53 -0.05 1.45
C TRP A 530 -13.33 0.40 2.30
N LEU A 531 -12.51 1.32 1.81
CA LEU A 531 -11.36 1.90 2.50
C LEU A 531 -11.55 3.41 2.58
N GLY A 532 -11.47 3.95 3.78
CA GLY A 532 -11.69 5.37 4.07
C GLY A 532 -10.38 6.17 4.15
N PRO A 533 -10.44 7.41 4.70
CA PRO A 533 -9.32 8.34 4.67
C PRO A 533 -8.12 7.89 5.50
N TYR A 534 -8.32 6.99 6.45
CA TYR A 534 -7.25 6.39 7.23
C TYR A 534 -7.21 4.87 7.00
N TYR A 535 -6.00 4.40 6.84
CA TYR A 535 -5.75 2.97 6.66
C TYR A 535 -5.82 2.25 8.01
N PRO A 536 -6.71 1.28 8.19
CA PRO A 536 -6.90 0.61 9.47
C PRO A 536 -5.74 -0.29 9.92
N GLY A 537 -4.58 -0.10 9.34
CA GLY A 537 -3.35 -0.82 9.67
C GLY A 537 -3.00 -1.94 8.71
N SER A 538 -1.80 -2.49 8.92
CA SER A 538 -1.21 -3.51 8.05
C SER A 538 -2.17 -4.66 7.77
N GLY A 539 -2.30 -5.02 6.51
CA GLY A 539 -3.11 -6.15 6.05
C GLY A 539 -4.53 -5.82 5.59
N THR A 540 -5.02 -4.59 5.75
CA THR A 540 -6.37 -4.23 5.27
C THR A 540 -6.44 -4.25 3.74
N CYS A 541 -5.46 -3.69 3.02
CA CYS A 541 -5.44 -3.74 1.55
C CYS A 541 -5.29 -5.16 1.01
N LEU A 542 -4.48 -6.02 1.65
CA LEU A 542 -4.35 -7.42 1.23
C LEU A 542 -5.65 -8.21 1.52
N GLN A 543 -6.33 -7.92 2.64
CA GLN A 543 -7.67 -8.48 2.88
C GLN A 543 -8.68 -8.01 1.83
N GLY A 544 -8.64 -6.72 1.45
CA GLY A 544 -9.47 -6.19 0.36
C GLY A 544 -9.15 -6.84 -0.99
N ALA A 545 -7.86 -7.05 -1.29
CA ALA A 545 -7.44 -7.74 -2.50
C ALA A 545 -7.97 -9.19 -2.56
N LEU A 546 -7.90 -9.90 -1.43
CA LEU A 546 -8.41 -11.26 -1.29
C LEU A 546 -9.94 -11.31 -1.38
N ASN A 547 -10.64 -10.48 -0.59
CA ASN A 547 -12.10 -10.46 -0.52
C ASN A 547 -12.75 -10.11 -1.86
N TRP A 548 -12.36 -8.96 -2.40
CA TRP A 548 -12.97 -8.44 -3.62
C TRP A 548 -12.51 -9.22 -4.86
N GLY A 549 -11.30 -9.74 -4.87
CA GLY A 549 -10.84 -10.65 -5.93
C GLY A 549 -11.67 -11.93 -5.96
N ARG A 550 -11.85 -12.58 -4.80
CA ARG A 550 -12.65 -13.82 -4.68
C ARG A 550 -14.10 -13.61 -5.11
N ILE A 551 -14.74 -12.53 -4.62
CA ILE A 551 -16.13 -12.21 -4.99
C ILE A 551 -16.24 -11.87 -6.47
N ALA A 552 -15.36 -11.02 -7.01
CA ALA A 552 -15.41 -10.63 -8.41
C ALA A 552 -15.28 -11.82 -9.36
N GLY A 553 -14.36 -12.75 -9.06
CA GLY A 553 -14.18 -13.97 -9.85
C GLY A 553 -15.42 -14.88 -9.82
N ALA A 554 -15.99 -15.10 -8.64
CA ALA A 554 -17.21 -15.90 -8.49
C ALA A 554 -18.41 -15.24 -9.19
N SER A 555 -18.59 -13.93 -9.00
CA SER A 555 -19.68 -13.16 -9.64
C SER A 555 -19.56 -13.16 -11.16
N ALA A 556 -18.36 -12.94 -11.69
CA ALA A 556 -18.12 -12.99 -13.14
C ALA A 556 -18.43 -14.38 -13.72
N ALA A 557 -18.01 -15.46 -13.07
CA ALA A 557 -18.28 -16.82 -13.52
C ALA A 557 -19.77 -17.17 -13.51
N ALA A 558 -20.55 -16.59 -12.57
CA ALA A 558 -21.98 -16.81 -12.43
C ALA A 558 -22.85 -16.00 -13.41
N SER A 559 -22.29 -15.00 -14.10
CA SER A 559 -23.00 -14.19 -15.09
C SER A 559 -23.50 -15.03 -16.26
N LYS A 560 -24.65 -14.61 -16.83
CA LYS A 560 -25.36 -15.34 -17.88
C LYS A 560 -25.20 -14.65 -19.22
#